data_4a7e746c5dcae59e7a208d79bbf9f3cb
#
_entry.id   4a7e746c5dcae59e7a208d79bbf9f3cb
#
_cell.length_a   1.000
_cell.length_b   1.000
_cell.length_c   1.000
_cell.angle_alpha   90.00
_cell.angle_beta   90.00
_cell.angle_gamma   90.00
#
_symmetry.space_group_name_H-M   'P 1'
#
loop_
_entity.id
_entity.type
_entity.pdbx_description
1 polymer ?
#
loop_
_entity_poly.entity_id
_entity_poly.type
_entity_poly.pdbx_seq_one_letter_code
_entity_poly.pdbx_strand_id
1 'polypeptide(L)'
;NATTVIEDPTRCFMKNKIRKMPFRYAIGELLWYLSGNNDLKSIQMFTKAWDRMSDDGETVNSNYGYCLMDKFGFNQIEQALIQLRDNPQSRQVVLHIKEARNLIDNPTNDLNCTVCLQLFIREGKLYMTTYMRSNDLWMGFPYDVFQFTCLQILLAMKLHVDVGTYTHVAGSLHLYERDYVKGKKNEDELTCKKSKKED
;
A
#
# COMPACT_ATOMS: atom_id res chain seq x y z
N ASN A 1 -0.25 -11.88 -13.26
CA ASN A 1 -0.99 -11.08 -12.30
C ASN A 1 -1.38 -11.91 -11.07
N ALA A 2 -1.65 -11.24 -9.96
CA ALA A 2 -2.12 -11.87 -8.74
C ALA A 2 -3.16 -10.99 -8.06
N THR A 3 -4.17 -11.63 -7.46
CA THR A 3 -5.14 -10.97 -6.60
C THR A 3 -5.09 -11.64 -5.23
N THR A 4 -4.89 -10.83 -4.19
CA THR A 4 -4.89 -11.26 -2.80
C THR A 4 -6.04 -10.58 -2.07
N VAL A 5 -6.86 -11.37 -1.37
CA VAL A 5 -7.96 -10.85 -0.54
C VAL A 5 -7.58 -11.02 0.93
N ILE A 6 -7.63 -9.92 1.67
CA ILE A 6 -7.44 -9.89 3.12
C ILE A 6 -8.83 -9.74 3.76
N GLU A 7 -9.35 -10.81 4.32
CA GLU A 7 -10.69 -10.85 4.89
C GLU A 7 -10.82 -9.99 6.15
N ASP A 8 -9.75 -9.94 6.94
CA ASP A 8 -9.67 -9.12 8.16
C ASP A 8 -8.49 -8.14 8.07
N PRO A 9 -8.68 -6.92 7.52
CA PRO A 9 -7.63 -5.91 7.41
C PRO A 9 -7.05 -5.44 8.74
N THR A 10 -7.72 -5.68 9.86
CA THR A 10 -7.20 -5.31 11.20
C THR A 10 -6.00 -6.18 11.60
N ARG A 11 -5.78 -7.31 10.92
CA ARG A 11 -4.67 -8.24 11.12
C ARG A 11 -3.57 -8.09 10.07
N CYS A 12 -3.31 -6.87 9.64
CA CYS A 12 -2.45 -6.55 8.50
C CYS A 12 -0.95 -6.62 8.75
N PHE A 13 -0.49 -6.70 10.01
CA PHE A 13 0.94 -6.74 10.31
C PHE A 13 1.49 -8.16 10.20
N MET A 14 2.40 -8.37 9.24
CA MET A 14 3.00 -9.69 9.01
C MET A 14 3.97 -10.09 10.13
N LYS A 15 3.66 -11.18 10.83
CA LYS A 15 4.53 -11.82 11.82
C LYS A 15 5.15 -13.07 11.21
N ASN A 16 6.41 -12.98 10.80
CA ASN A 16 7.16 -14.10 10.23
C ASN A 16 8.59 -14.13 10.78
N LYS A 17 9.14 -15.33 11.04
CA LYS A 17 10.48 -15.50 11.62
C LYS A 17 11.58 -15.24 10.60
N ILE A 18 11.37 -15.60 9.34
CA ILE A 18 12.34 -15.49 8.24
C ILE A 18 12.21 -14.12 7.57
N ARG A 19 10.99 -13.75 7.13
CA ARG A 19 10.70 -12.42 6.61
C ARG A 19 10.27 -11.50 7.74
N LYS A 20 11.25 -10.88 8.36
CA LYS A 20 10.99 -9.87 9.40
C LYS A 20 10.48 -8.59 8.74
N MET A 21 9.45 -8.01 9.32
CA MET A 21 8.94 -6.68 8.96
C MET A 21 9.27 -5.73 10.11
N PRO A 22 10.30 -4.86 10.00
CA PRO A 22 10.66 -3.91 11.04
C PRO A 22 9.51 -2.95 11.32
N PHE A 23 8.92 -3.05 12.52
CA PHE A 23 7.76 -2.25 12.91
C PHE A 23 8.05 -0.75 12.85
N ARG A 24 9.25 -0.34 13.32
CA ARG A 24 9.66 1.07 13.29
C ARG A 24 9.61 1.65 11.88
N TYR A 25 10.08 0.90 10.88
CA TYR A 25 10.04 1.35 9.49
C TYR A 25 8.60 1.39 8.97
N ALA A 26 7.82 0.34 9.19
CA ALA A 26 6.42 0.27 8.73
C ALA A 26 5.58 1.45 9.26
N ILE A 27 5.73 1.78 10.54
CA ILE A 27 5.06 2.95 11.15
C ILE A 27 5.63 4.26 10.61
N GLY A 28 6.95 4.37 10.47
CA GLY A 28 7.57 5.57 9.91
C GLY A 28 7.08 5.89 8.49
N GLU A 29 7.00 4.88 7.65
CA GLU A 29 6.45 5.00 6.29
C GLU A 29 4.96 5.36 6.31
N LEU A 30 4.16 4.74 7.19
CA LEU A 30 2.75 5.10 7.35
C LEU A 30 2.58 6.57 7.75
N LEU A 31 3.34 7.03 8.74
CA LEU A 31 3.28 8.43 9.19
C LEU A 31 3.70 9.39 8.07
N TRP A 32 4.71 9.02 7.30
CA TRP A 32 5.15 9.80 6.15
C TRP A 32 4.07 9.89 5.07
N TYR A 33 3.36 8.79 4.77
CA TYR A 33 2.21 8.82 3.86
C TYR A 33 1.07 9.67 4.42
N LEU A 34 0.74 9.53 5.69
CA LEU A 34 -0.33 10.29 6.33
C LEU A 34 -0.02 11.79 6.48
N SER A 35 1.26 12.19 6.40
CA SER A 35 1.64 13.60 6.39
C SER A 35 1.30 14.31 5.09
N GLY A 36 1.13 13.57 3.99
CA GLY A 36 0.85 14.13 2.67
C GLY A 36 2.03 14.87 2.02
N ASN A 37 3.20 14.94 2.68
CA ASN A 37 4.37 15.59 2.11
C ASN A 37 5.27 14.59 1.35
N ASN A 38 6.13 15.10 0.47
CA ASN A 38 7.10 14.32 -0.29
C ASN A 38 8.55 14.53 0.16
N ASP A 39 8.79 15.16 1.32
CA ASP A 39 10.10 15.44 1.85
C ASP A 39 10.87 14.14 2.19
N LEU A 40 12.03 13.96 1.56
CA LEU A 40 12.89 12.79 1.74
C LEU A 40 13.46 12.72 3.16
N LYS A 41 13.75 13.87 3.80
CA LYS A 41 14.34 13.89 5.16
C LYS A 41 13.41 13.27 6.19
N SER A 42 12.10 13.41 6.03
CA SER A 42 11.09 12.83 6.93
C SER A 42 11.21 11.30 7.00
N ILE A 43 11.37 10.63 5.87
CA ILE A 43 11.50 9.16 5.84
C ILE A 43 12.92 8.70 6.18
N GLN A 44 13.95 9.53 5.94
CA GLN A 44 15.33 9.22 6.28
C GLN A 44 15.55 9.00 7.79
N MET A 45 14.69 9.53 8.65
CA MET A 45 14.71 9.25 10.10
C MET A 45 14.48 7.76 10.41
N PHE A 46 13.89 7.02 9.49
CA PHE A 46 13.54 5.61 9.65
C PHE A 46 14.37 4.69 8.74
N THR A 47 14.72 5.15 7.55
CA THR A 47 15.47 4.38 6.55
C THR A 47 16.08 5.28 5.49
N LYS A 48 17.20 4.84 4.92
CA LYS A 48 17.82 5.44 3.72
C LYS A 48 17.43 4.72 2.43
N ALA A 49 16.50 3.77 2.49
CA ALA A 49 16.12 2.98 1.30
C ALA A 49 15.49 3.84 0.20
N TRP A 50 14.91 4.99 0.56
CA TRP A 50 14.25 5.93 -0.34
C TRP A 50 15.21 6.89 -1.04
N ASP A 51 16.48 7.01 -0.58
CA ASP A 51 17.48 7.89 -1.20
C ASP A 51 17.66 7.60 -2.70
N ARG A 52 17.59 6.34 -3.08
CA ARG A 52 17.71 5.89 -4.48
C ARG A 52 16.49 6.19 -5.36
N MET A 53 15.35 6.52 -4.74
CA MET A 53 14.12 6.85 -5.44
C MET A 53 13.98 8.35 -5.69
N SER A 54 14.73 9.17 -4.97
CA SER A 54 14.74 10.61 -5.15
C SER A 54 15.67 10.98 -6.31
N ASP A 55 15.17 11.81 -7.23
CA ASP A 55 15.95 12.30 -8.37
C ASP A 55 16.76 13.57 -8.01
N ASP A 56 16.29 14.35 -7.03
CA ASP A 56 16.88 15.63 -6.60
C ASP A 56 17.62 15.54 -5.25
N GLY A 57 17.50 14.41 -4.54
CA GLY A 57 18.02 14.22 -3.18
C GLY A 57 17.23 14.95 -2.08
N GLU A 58 16.09 15.54 -2.40
CA GLU A 58 15.26 16.32 -1.50
C GLU A 58 13.83 15.80 -1.41
N THR A 59 13.27 15.36 -2.53
CA THR A 59 11.86 14.93 -2.63
C THR A 59 11.70 13.51 -3.18
N VAL A 60 10.55 12.89 -2.85
CA VAL A 60 10.08 11.62 -3.43
C VAL A 60 8.65 11.85 -3.92
N ASN A 61 8.51 12.17 -5.20
CA ASN A 61 7.22 12.51 -5.82
C ASN A 61 6.31 11.29 -6.03
N SER A 62 6.85 10.08 -5.88
CA SER A 62 6.09 8.83 -5.83
C SER A 62 5.53 8.49 -4.45
N ASN A 63 5.74 9.31 -3.43
CA ASN A 63 5.11 9.15 -2.12
C ASN A 63 3.59 9.06 -2.27
N TYR A 64 2.99 7.96 -1.81
CA TYR A 64 1.55 7.72 -2.00
C TYR A 64 0.70 8.74 -1.25
N GLY A 65 1.11 9.16 -0.05
CA GLY A 65 0.42 10.20 0.71
C GLY A 65 0.40 11.54 -0.02
N TYR A 66 1.55 11.96 -0.54
CA TYR A 66 1.65 13.16 -1.36
C TYR A 66 0.75 13.08 -2.61
N CYS A 67 0.77 11.93 -3.32
CA CYS A 67 -0.10 11.72 -4.47
C CYS A 67 -1.59 11.80 -4.11
N LEU A 68 -1.97 11.30 -2.92
CA LEU A 68 -3.36 11.27 -2.47
C LEU A 68 -3.86 12.61 -1.92
N MET A 69 -2.98 13.47 -1.41
CA MET A 69 -3.40 14.65 -0.65
C MET A 69 -3.05 15.99 -1.31
N ASP A 70 -2.01 16.04 -2.18
CA ASP A 70 -1.51 17.33 -2.68
C ASP A 70 -1.14 17.34 -4.16
N LYS A 71 -0.47 16.31 -4.67
CA LYS A 71 0.15 16.27 -6.01
C LYS A 71 -0.76 16.71 -7.15
N PHE A 72 -2.04 16.43 -7.06
CA PHE A 72 -3.04 16.76 -8.10
C PHE A 72 -3.76 18.09 -7.85
N GLY A 73 -3.26 18.91 -6.91
CA GLY A 73 -3.81 20.22 -6.59
C GLY A 73 -5.06 20.18 -5.70
N PHE A 74 -5.43 19.03 -5.17
CA PHE A 74 -6.53 18.84 -4.21
C PHE A 74 -6.35 17.57 -3.40
N ASN A 75 -6.99 17.52 -2.23
CA ASN A 75 -6.96 16.35 -1.35
C ASN A 75 -8.01 15.32 -1.80
N GLN A 76 -7.55 14.25 -2.47
CA GLN A 76 -8.41 13.17 -2.94
C GLN A 76 -9.07 12.40 -1.79
N ILE A 77 -8.38 12.27 -0.64
CA ILE A 77 -8.93 11.61 0.56
C ILE A 77 -10.16 12.37 1.06
N GLU A 78 -10.09 13.70 1.18
CA GLU A 78 -11.22 14.51 1.61
C GLU A 78 -12.39 14.40 0.63
N GLN A 79 -12.12 14.49 -0.67
CA GLN A 79 -13.16 14.36 -1.69
C GLN A 79 -13.82 12.97 -1.67
N ALA A 80 -13.05 11.90 -1.45
CA ALA A 80 -13.57 10.55 -1.31
C ALA A 80 -14.50 10.42 -0.08
N LEU A 81 -14.11 11.01 1.05
CA LEU A 81 -14.94 11.02 2.26
C LEU A 81 -16.26 11.78 2.04
N ILE A 82 -16.22 12.93 1.36
CA ILE A 82 -17.42 13.71 1.01
C ILE A 82 -18.33 12.87 0.12
N GLN A 83 -17.82 12.33 -0.99
CA GLN A 83 -18.61 11.53 -1.93
C GLN A 83 -19.26 10.30 -1.28
N LEU A 84 -18.53 9.60 -0.39
CA LEU A 84 -19.06 8.41 0.29
C LEU A 84 -20.07 8.75 1.38
N ARG A 85 -20.01 9.94 1.99
CA ARG A 85 -21.04 10.42 2.92
C ARG A 85 -22.31 10.83 2.18
N ASP A 86 -22.16 11.54 1.07
CA ASP A 86 -23.28 12.02 0.27
C ASP A 86 -23.99 10.86 -0.48
N ASN A 87 -23.21 9.91 -0.97
CA ASN A 87 -23.72 8.72 -1.66
C ASN A 87 -22.95 7.46 -1.26
N PRO A 88 -23.33 6.77 -0.18
CA PRO A 88 -22.69 5.54 0.27
C PRO A 88 -22.71 4.40 -0.77
N GLN A 89 -23.65 4.43 -1.72
CA GLN A 89 -23.76 3.44 -2.80
C GLN A 89 -22.87 3.75 -4.00
N SER A 90 -22.13 4.85 -3.99
CA SER A 90 -21.24 5.24 -5.08
C SER A 90 -20.25 4.12 -5.45
N ARG A 91 -19.98 4.00 -6.74
CA ARG A 91 -18.94 3.14 -7.34
C ARG A 91 -17.85 3.96 -8.04
N GLN A 92 -17.91 5.28 -7.88
CA GLN A 92 -17.08 6.24 -8.62
C GLN A 92 -15.87 6.71 -7.84
N VAL A 93 -15.72 6.30 -6.57
CA VAL A 93 -14.64 6.77 -5.72
C VAL A 93 -13.36 6.00 -6.04
N VAL A 94 -12.55 6.59 -6.90
CA VAL A 94 -11.23 6.09 -7.31
C VAL A 94 -10.20 7.18 -7.03
N LEU A 95 -9.23 6.86 -6.20
CA LEU A 95 -8.10 7.72 -5.84
C LEU A 95 -6.92 7.37 -6.74
N HIS A 96 -6.40 8.35 -7.46
CA HIS A 96 -5.32 8.15 -8.42
C HIS A 96 -3.96 8.42 -7.77
N ILE A 97 -2.99 7.55 -8.03
CA ILE A 97 -1.61 7.68 -7.58
C ILE A 97 -0.69 7.84 -8.78
N LYS A 98 -0.84 6.95 -9.79
CA LYS A 98 -0.02 7.00 -11.01
C LYS A 98 -0.64 7.97 -12.02
N GLU A 99 0.23 8.80 -12.60
CA GLU A 99 -0.16 9.72 -13.68
C GLU A 99 0.03 9.08 -15.06
N ALA A 100 -0.86 9.40 -15.99
CA ALA A 100 -0.71 9.05 -17.41
C ALA A 100 0.59 9.66 -18.02
N ARG A 101 0.98 10.84 -17.54
CA ARG A 101 2.23 11.51 -17.94
C ARG A 101 3.49 10.65 -17.69
N ASN A 102 3.45 9.70 -16.75
CA ASN A 102 4.57 8.77 -16.52
C ASN A 102 4.84 7.81 -17.69
N LEU A 103 4.01 7.79 -18.73
CA LEU A 103 4.26 7.08 -20.00
C LEU A 103 5.11 7.90 -20.97
N ILE A 104 5.18 9.22 -20.79
CA ILE A 104 6.03 10.08 -21.59
C ILE A 104 7.45 9.90 -21.07
N ASP A 105 8.40 9.86 -22.00
CA ASP A 105 9.81 9.65 -21.69
C ASP A 105 10.30 10.59 -20.58
N ASN A 106 10.68 9.97 -19.47
CA ASN A 106 11.16 10.66 -18.29
C ASN A 106 12.12 9.72 -17.56
N PRO A 107 13.42 9.92 -17.66
CA PRO A 107 14.44 9.10 -17.00
C PRO A 107 14.43 9.38 -15.49
N THR A 108 13.46 8.83 -14.78
CA THR A 108 13.31 8.94 -13.32
C THR A 108 13.25 7.57 -12.68
N ASN A 109 13.81 7.44 -11.47
CA ASN A 109 13.64 6.31 -10.59
C ASN A 109 12.42 6.48 -9.66
N ASP A 110 11.86 7.69 -9.61
CA ASP A 110 10.76 8.10 -8.75
C ASP A 110 9.39 7.80 -9.39
N LEU A 111 9.11 6.52 -9.63
CA LEU A 111 7.89 6.04 -10.31
C LEU A 111 7.00 5.19 -9.40
N ASN A 112 5.77 5.60 -9.22
CA ASN A 112 4.75 4.86 -8.47
C ASN A 112 4.56 3.44 -9.00
N CYS A 113 4.58 2.45 -8.09
CA CYS A 113 4.13 1.09 -8.36
C CYS A 113 2.61 0.95 -8.25
N THR A 114 1.99 1.69 -7.35
CA THR A 114 0.53 1.75 -7.20
C THR A 114 -0.08 2.64 -8.28
N VAL A 115 -1.17 2.17 -8.87
CA VAL A 115 -1.92 2.86 -9.92
C VAL A 115 -3.04 3.70 -9.31
N CYS A 116 -3.94 3.03 -8.57
CA CYS A 116 -5.07 3.68 -7.92
C CYS A 116 -5.61 2.84 -6.76
N LEU A 117 -6.46 3.48 -5.94
CA LEU A 117 -7.26 2.84 -4.91
C LEU A 117 -8.73 3.05 -5.26
N GLN A 118 -9.54 2.00 -5.18
CA GLN A 118 -10.99 2.10 -5.33
C GLN A 118 -11.66 1.83 -3.98
N LEU A 119 -12.60 2.70 -3.61
CA LEU A 119 -13.35 2.64 -2.37
C LEU A 119 -14.84 2.50 -2.64
N PHE A 120 -15.53 1.69 -1.85
CA PHE A 120 -16.99 1.63 -1.85
C PHE A 120 -17.52 1.10 -0.52
N ILE A 121 -18.74 1.50 -0.17
CA ILE A 121 -19.43 1.02 1.02
C ILE A 121 -20.51 0.03 0.59
N ARG A 122 -20.55 -1.14 1.24
CA ARG A 122 -21.65 -2.13 1.08
C ARG A 122 -21.95 -2.71 2.45
N GLU A 123 -23.21 -2.85 2.76
CA GLU A 123 -23.68 -3.44 4.03
C GLU A 123 -23.04 -2.78 5.27
N GLY A 124 -22.86 -1.46 5.23
CA GLY A 124 -22.25 -0.70 6.33
C GLY A 124 -20.76 -0.92 6.51
N LYS A 125 -20.04 -1.50 5.53
CA LYS A 125 -18.60 -1.75 5.56
C LYS A 125 -17.89 -1.06 4.43
N LEU A 126 -16.70 -0.48 4.71
CA LEU A 126 -15.82 0.09 3.70
C LEU A 126 -14.92 -0.99 3.11
N TYR A 127 -15.05 -1.21 1.81
CA TYR A 127 -14.18 -2.06 1.01
C TYR A 127 -13.16 -1.22 0.27
N MET A 128 -11.95 -1.74 0.13
CA MET A 128 -10.90 -1.08 -0.66
C MET A 128 -10.21 -2.09 -1.57
N THR A 129 -9.99 -1.67 -2.81
CA THR A 129 -9.15 -2.40 -3.77
C THR A 129 -7.98 -1.52 -4.17
N THR A 130 -6.76 -2.04 -4.04
CA THR A 130 -5.53 -1.41 -4.54
C THR A 130 -5.10 -2.07 -5.83
N TYR A 131 -4.80 -1.26 -6.84
CA TYR A 131 -4.26 -1.71 -8.13
C TYR A 131 -2.79 -1.30 -8.25
N MET A 132 -1.89 -2.28 -8.34
CA MET A 132 -0.47 -2.05 -8.54
C MET A 132 -0.03 -2.58 -9.91
N ARG A 133 0.78 -1.79 -10.67
CA ARG A 133 1.39 -2.26 -11.92
C ARG A 133 2.47 -3.31 -11.67
N SER A 134 3.16 -3.19 -10.53
CA SER A 134 4.30 -4.02 -10.15
C SER A 134 4.39 -4.08 -8.64
N ASN A 135 4.66 -5.26 -8.08
CA ASN A 135 4.82 -5.44 -6.64
C ASN A 135 5.85 -6.54 -6.33
N ASP A 136 6.87 -6.19 -5.57
CA ASP A 136 7.87 -7.14 -5.07
C ASP A 136 7.28 -7.90 -3.88
N LEU A 137 7.13 -9.21 -4.04
CA LEU A 137 6.53 -10.10 -3.04
C LEU A 137 7.30 -10.11 -1.71
N TRP A 138 8.63 -9.95 -1.76
CA TRP A 138 9.47 -10.03 -0.57
C TRP A 138 9.62 -8.71 0.14
N MET A 139 9.91 -7.64 -0.60
CA MET A 139 10.19 -6.33 -0.01
C MET A 139 8.94 -5.44 0.06
N GLY A 140 8.24 -5.24 -1.06
CA GLY A 140 7.15 -4.28 -1.19
C GLY A 140 5.83 -4.78 -0.61
N PHE A 141 5.35 -5.92 -1.08
CA PHE A 141 4.01 -6.44 -0.77
C PHE A 141 3.62 -6.40 0.72
N PRO A 142 4.47 -6.83 1.69
CA PRO A 142 4.08 -6.78 3.10
C PRO A 142 3.86 -5.35 3.63
N TYR A 143 4.65 -4.39 3.14
CA TYR A 143 4.50 -2.99 3.54
C TYR A 143 3.30 -2.35 2.85
N ASP A 144 3.11 -2.59 1.55
CA ASP A 144 1.97 -2.06 0.80
C ASP A 144 0.64 -2.54 1.40
N VAL A 145 0.52 -3.84 1.73
CA VAL A 145 -0.66 -4.38 2.42
C VAL A 145 -0.88 -3.69 3.76
N PHE A 146 0.18 -3.53 4.57
CA PHE A 146 0.08 -2.86 5.86
C PHE A 146 -0.36 -1.40 5.70
N GLN A 147 0.28 -0.64 4.79
CA GLN A 147 -0.02 0.78 4.57
C GLN A 147 -1.46 0.99 4.12
N PHE A 148 -1.90 0.24 3.11
CA PHE A 148 -3.23 0.42 2.54
C PHE A 148 -4.34 -0.11 3.46
N THR A 149 -4.13 -1.19 4.20
CA THR A 149 -5.11 -1.63 5.19
C THR A 149 -5.22 -0.66 6.36
N CYS A 150 -4.12 -0.07 6.83
CA CYS A 150 -4.18 1.02 7.81
C CYS A 150 -4.94 2.22 7.28
N LEU A 151 -4.71 2.62 6.03
CA LEU A 151 -5.47 3.69 5.38
C LEU A 151 -6.97 3.35 5.33
N GLN A 152 -7.33 2.13 4.92
CA GLN A 152 -8.72 1.67 4.90
C GLN A 152 -9.39 1.77 6.27
N ILE A 153 -8.71 1.33 7.33
CA ILE A 153 -9.20 1.41 8.70
C ILE A 153 -9.46 2.87 9.09
N LEU A 154 -8.51 3.77 8.83
CA LEU A 154 -8.65 5.20 9.13
C LEU A 154 -9.82 5.85 8.37
N LEU A 155 -10.00 5.48 7.11
CA LEU A 155 -11.12 5.99 6.29
C LEU A 155 -12.47 5.44 6.80
N ALA A 156 -12.55 4.16 7.16
CA ALA A 156 -13.75 3.55 7.74
C ALA A 156 -14.15 4.24 9.05
N MET A 157 -13.17 4.53 9.92
CA MET A 157 -13.40 5.29 11.15
C MET A 157 -13.94 6.70 10.86
N LYS A 158 -13.39 7.40 9.86
CA LYS A 158 -13.84 8.75 9.45
C LYS A 158 -15.24 8.75 8.84
N LEU A 159 -15.65 7.64 8.25
CA LEU A 159 -16.98 7.44 7.66
C LEU A 159 -17.99 6.87 8.65
N HIS A 160 -17.56 6.48 9.85
CA HIS A 160 -18.38 5.79 10.87
C HIS A 160 -19.01 4.50 10.33
N VAL A 161 -18.24 3.70 9.60
CA VAL A 161 -18.63 2.38 9.08
C VAL A 161 -17.62 1.32 9.51
N ASP A 162 -18.02 0.05 9.44
CA ASP A 162 -17.12 -1.05 9.69
C ASP A 162 -16.08 -1.23 8.58
N VAL A 163 -15.01 -1.97 8.86
CA VAL A 163 -13.99 -2.33 7.87
C VAL A 163 -14.44 -3.59 7.14
N GLY A 164 -14.55 -3.51 5.81
CA GLY A 164 -14.77 -4.64 4.91
C GLY A 164 -13.45 -5.29 4.48
N THR A 165 -13.49 -6.20 3.52
CA THR A 165 -12.28 -6.84 2.99
C THR A 165 -11.40 -5.83 2.24
N TYR A 166 -10.10 -6.10 2.26
CA TYR A 166 -9.11 -5.43 1.42
C TYR A 166 -8.69 -6.33 0.27
N THR A 167 -8.72 -5.83 -0.94
CA THR A 167 -8.28 -6.55 -2.14
C THR A 167 -7.02 -5.89 -2.71
N HIS A 168 -5.97 -6.67 -2.91
CA HIS A 168 -4.71 -6.24 -3.50
C HIS A 168 -4.51 -6.90 -4.86
N VAL A 169 -4.47 -6.11 -5.92
CA VAL A 169 -4.27 -6.58 -7.29
C VAL A 169 -2.91 -6.13 -7.77
N ALA A 170 -2.05 -7.07 -8.14
CA ALA A 170 -0.75 -6.80 -8.73
C ALA A 170 -0.70 -7.29 -10.18
N GLY A 171 -0.49 -6.39 -11.13
CA GLY A 171 -0.30 -6.72 -12.54
C GLY A 171 0.93 -7.59 -12.75
N SER A 172 2.03 -7.23 -12.06
CA SER A 172 3.24 -8.04 -11.95
C SER A 172 3.57 -8.26 -10.48
N LEU A 173 3.21 -9.43 -9.93
CA LEU A 173 3.73 -9.88 -8.64
C LEU A 173 4.97 -10.71 -8.89
N HIS A 174 6.12 -10.30 -8.35
CA HIS A 174 7.40 -10.94 -8.63
C HIS A 174 8.25 -11.09 -7.38
N LEU A 175 9.20 -12.02 -7.45
CA LEU A 175 10.24 -12.22 -6.45
C LEU A 175 11.59 -12.09 -7.15
N TYR A 176 12.48 -11.22 -6.62
CA TYR A 176 13.82 -11.06 -7.17
C TYR A 176 14.71 -12.27 -6.84
N GLU A 177 15.61 -12.63 -7.76
CA GLU A 177 16.52 -13.78 -7.61
C GLU A 177 17.34 -13.73 -6.30
N ARG A 178 17.77 -12.53 -5.89
CA ARG A 178 18.49 -12.31 -4.63
C ARG A 178 17.71 -12.79 -3.38
N ASP A 179 16.40 -12.94 -3.49
CA ASP A 179 15.52 -13.32 -2.38
C ASP A 179 14.94 -14.74 -2.53
N TYR A 180 15.25 -15.48 -3.61
CA TYR A 180 14.74 -16.84 -3.87
C TYR A 180 15.04 -17.81 -2.74
N VAL A 181 16.30 -17.84 -2.26
CA VAL A 181 16.70 -18.76 -1.18
C VAL A 181 15.93 -18.48 0.11
N LYS A 182 15.72 -17.19 0.42
CA LYS A 182 14.94 -16.78 1.61
C LYS A 182 13.45 -17.08 1.41
N GLY A 183 12.92 -16.86 0.21
CA GLY A 183 11.54 -17.17 -0.16
C GLY A 183 11.24 -18.64 0.01
N LYS A 184 12.06 -19.52 -0.55
CA LYS A 184 11.93 -20.98 -0.44
C LYS A 184 11.99 -21.45 1.02
N LYS A 185 12.96 -20.96 1.79
CA LYS A 185 13.07 -21.29 3.22
C LYS A 185 11.81 -20.86 4.00
N ASN A 186 11.19 -19.75 3.64
CA ASN A 186 9.96 -19.28 4.24
C ASN A 186 8.77 -20.17 3.91
N GLU A 187 8.67 -20.63 2.68
CA GLU A 187 7.65 -21.56 2.22
C GLU A 187 7.74 -22.90 2.97
N ASP A 188 8.95 -23.48 3.05
CA ASP A 188 9.21 -24.74 3.75
C ASP A 188 8.80 -24.66 5.23
N GLU A 189 9.10 -23.55 5.93
CA GLU A 189 8.70 -23.34 7.33
C GLU A 189 7.17 -23.24 7.49
N LEU A 190 6.48 -22.58 6.56
CA LEU A 190 5.03 -22.44 6.59
C LEU A 190 4.32 -23.77 6.31
N THR A 191 4.84 -24.57 5.38
CA THR A 191 4.31 -25.90 5.04
C THR A 191 4.47 -26.85 6.21
N CYS A 192 5.65 -26.87 6.84
CA CYS A 192 5.90 -27.70 8.04
C CYS A 192 4.98 -27.35 9.23
N LYS A 193 4.54 -26.10 9.35
CA LYS A 193 3.59 -25.70 10.41
C LYS A 193 2.15 -26.10 10.12
N LYS A 194 1.75 -26.19 8.86
CA LYS A 194 0.41 -26.68 8.48
C LYS A 194 0.26 -28.16 8.79
N SER A 195 1.22 -29.00 8.40
CA SER A 195 1.20 -30.43 8.67
C SER A 195 1.13 -30.79 10.15
N LYS A 196 1.72 -29.97 11.04
CA LYS A 196 1.68 -30.16 12.50
C LYS A 196 0.41 -29.65 13.20
N LYS A 197 -0.53 -29.04 12.48
CA LYS A 197 -1.81 -28.61 13.01
C LYS A 197 -2.97 -29.51 12.58
N GLU A 198 -2.70 -30.42 11.65
CA GLU A 198 -3.66 -31.42 11.15
C GLU A 198 -3.51 -32.77 11.86
N ASP A 199 -2.47 -32.95 12.68
CA ASP A 199 -2.26 -34.04 13.63
C ASP A 199 -2.71 -33.62 15.05
#